data_4f0cd46783e3afefad2d946a95dd332b
#
_entry.id   4f0cd46783e3afefad2d946a95dd332b
#
_cell.length_a   1.000
_cell.length_b   1.000
_cell.length_c   1.000
_cell.angle_alpha   90.00
_cell.angle_beta   90.00
_cell.angle_gamma   90.00
#
_symmetry.space_group_name_H-M   'P 1'
#
loop_
_entity.id
_entity.type
_entity.pdbx_description
1 polymer ?
#
loop_
_entity_poly.entity_id
_entity_poly.type
_entity_poly.pdbx_seq_one_letter_code
_entity_poly.pdbx_strand_id
1 'polypeptide(L)'
;MTQQSGRIWVMGGRPLNGTAAIPAAKNSVLPLIAAALLCRGPVRLRAVPRLSDVECSLGLLRGAGCAAYWQGADIVVAGMPSNSTLPGETAAQMRASILFCAPLLARLGRAETSLPGGCNIGARPIDLHLEGLARMGAKELDAGAGKLVLAAPGGLHGADITLRFPSVGATETLLLAAACARGTTVLRGAAREPEIADLTEFLNRCGGRIEGAGTPTLRIEGRRGLSGCDFSPLPDRIFASTLACAAAAAGGRVELTGCPPALYAPVLEILEQMGCTVERGADRAEVARFGRLYGAGRVFTGVYPGLATDAAPLLAAAMLCAEGESSIEDVIFERRFGCAEGFERLGGRVKRSGRVLSVGPLPESGLHGATLTAPDLRGGAALVVAALSAQGKSFVEETRHIDRGYAGLWEVLASLGGRIGREMPPLDAAVKKIPSKKQIYLAFGAKR
;
A
#
# COMPACT_ATOMS: atom_id res chain seq x y z
N MET A 1 3.15 -0.82 21.90
CA MET A 1 4.45 -0.13 21.86
C MET A 1 4.38 0.89 20.73
N THR A 2 4.30 2.17 21.03
CA THR A 2 4.42 3.25 20.05
C THR A 2 5.84 3.16 19.46
N GLN A 3 5.96 2.68 18.21
CA GLN A 3 7.22 2.74 17.47
C GLN A 3 7.69 4.21 17.48
N GLN A 4 8.86 4.47 18.03
CA GLN A 4 9.49 5.78 17.95
C GLN A 4 9.69 6.09 16.47
N SER A 5 9.03 7.13 15.99
CA SER A 5 9.14 7.61 14.62
C SER A 5 10.54 8.19 14.43
N GLY A 6 11.42 7.47 13.76
CA GLY A 6 12.70 8.00 13.31
C GLY A 6 12.49 9.04 12.21
N ARG A 7 13.58 9.67 11.76
CA ARG A 7 13.57 10.54 10.57
C ARG A 7 14.55 10.03 9.52
N ILE A 8 14.20 10.21 8.26
CA ILE A 8 15.09 9.95 7.12
C ILE A 8 15.80 11.27 6.80
N TRP A 9 17.13 11.27 6.76
CA TRP A 9 17.90 12.38 6.23
C TRP A 9 18.33 12.08 4.80
N VAL A 10 18.32 13.10 3.95
CA VAL A 10 18.71 13.04 2.54
C VAL A 10 19.66 14.21 2.26
N MET A 11 20.83 13.92 1.70
CA MET A 11 21.73 14.91 1.13
C MET A 11 21.61 14.80 -0.39
N GLY A 12 20.83 15.65 -0.99
CA GLY A 12 20.52 15.58 -2.41
C GLY A 12 21.65 16.06 -3.34
N GLY A 13 21.35 16.16 -4.62
CA GLY A 13 22.28 16.65 -5.64
C GLY A 13 23.28 15.59 -6.13
N ARG A 14 23.04 14.29 -5.88
CA ARG A 14 23.85 13.19 -6.43
C ARG A 14 23.01 12.29 -7.32
N PRO A 15 23.52 11.92 -8.52
CA PRO A 15 22.83 10.98 -9.38
C PRO A 15 22.80 9.58 -8.75
N LEU A 16 21.73 8.84 -9.04
CA LEU A 16 21.58 7.44 -8.67
C LEU A 16 22.10 6.54 -9.78
N ASN A 17 22.89 5.52 -9.43
CA ASN A 17 23.40 4.57 -10.39
C ASN A 17 23.44 3.17 -9.77
N GLY A 18 23.12 2.17 -10.58
CA GLY A 18 23.20 0.77 -10.17
C GLY A 18 21.92 0.00 -10.43
N THR A 19 21.83 -1.17 -9.81
CA THR A 19 20.70 -2.11 -9.98
C THR A 19 19.96 -2.30 -8.67
N ALA A 20 18.63 -2.30 -8.72
CA ALA A 20 17.77 -2.58 -7.59
C ALA A 20 16.78 -3.71 -7.90
N ALA A 21 16.76 -4.73 -7.06
CA ALA A 21 15.75 -5.77 -7.12
C ALA A 21 14.44 -5.29 -6.47
N ILE A 22 13.33 -5.52 -7.15
CA ILE A 22 12.01 -5.08 -6.68
C ILE A 22 11.42 -6.14 -5.73
N PRO A 23 11.05 -5.76 -4.49
CA PRO A 23 10.46 -6.69 -3.53
C PRO A 23 9.03 -7.07 -3.90
N ALA A 24 8.47 -8.05 -3.19
CA ALA A 24 7.07 -8.42 -3.33
C ALA A 24 6.13 -7.26 -2.94
N ALA A 25 5.01 -7.16 -3.65
CA ALA A 25 4.05 -6.07 -3.52
C ALA A 25 3.27 -6.14 -2.18
N LYS A 26 3.33 -5.05 -1.43
CA LYS A 26 2.45 -4.87 -0.26
C LYS A 26 0.99 -5.16 -0.59
N ASN A 27 0.49 -4.56 -1.69
CA ASN A 27 -0.92 -4.62 -2.07
C ASN A 27 -1.35 -6.02 -2.53
N SER A 28 -0.41 -6.90 -2.88
CA SER A 28 -0.65 -8.33 -3.09
C SER A 28 -0.56 -9.11 -1.79
N VAL A 29 0.48 -8.88 -1.00
CA VAL A 29 0.74 -9.64 0.24
C VAL A 29 -0.43 -9.57 1.22
N LEU A 30 -1.04 -8.39 1.42
CA LEU A 30 -2.11 -8.21 2.41
C LEU A 30 -3.37 -9.05 2.11
N PRO A 31 -3.94 -9.05 0.88
CA PRO A 31 -5.06 -9.92 0.56
C PRO A 31 -4.69 -11.41 0.56
N LEU A 32 -3.45 -11.80 0.21
CA LEU A 32 -2.98 -13.18 0.29
C LEU A 32 -2.92 -13.67 1.75
N ILE A 33 -2.48 -12.82 2.68
CA ILE A 33 -2.49 -13.12 4.12
C ILE A 33 -3.95 -13.32 4.60
N ALA A 34 -4.89 -12.47 4.19
CA ALA A 34 -6.30 -12.64 4.53
C ALA A 34 -6.88 -13.93 3.91
N ALA A 35 -6.51 -14.26 2.67
CA ALA A 35 -6.93 -15.47 1.97
C ALA A 35 -6.48 -16.76 2.66
N ALA A 36 -5.34 -16.74 3.38
CA ALA A 36 -4.86 -17.89 4.12
C ALA A 36 -5.86 -18.40 5.18
N LEU A 37 -6.77 -17.52 5.71
CA LEU A 37 -7.87 -17.95 6.59
C LEU A 37 -8.87 -18.91 5.92
N LEU A 38 -8.93 -18.95 4.59
CA LEU A 38 -9.78 -19.88 3.84
C LEU A 38 -9.16 -21.25 3.69
N CYS A 39 -7.85 -21.40 3.90
CA CYS A 39 -7.11 -22.63 3.66
C CYS A 39 -7.14 -23.56 4.88
N ARG A 40 -7.27 -24.87 4.63
CA ARG A 40 -7.20 -25.92 5.68
C ARG A 40 -5.78 -26.38 5.96
N GLY A 41 -4.92 -26.33 4.95
CA GLY A 41 -3.50 -26.67 5.07
C GLY A 41 -2.65 -25.40 5.28
N PRO A 42 -1.36 -25.60 5.59
CA PRO A 42 -0.44 -24.46 5.76
C PRO A 42 -0.24 -23.69 4.45
N VAL A 43 -0.16 -22.38 4.59
CA VAL A 43 0.17 -21.42 3.50
C VAL A 43 1.55 -20.87 3.78
N ARG A 44 2.43 -20.90 2.78
CA ARG A 44 3.72 -20.23 2.81
C ARG A 44 3.76 -19.13 1.75
N LEU A 45 3.89 -17.89 2.17
CA LEU A 45 4.13 -16.74 1.28
C LEU A 45 5.63 -16.45 1.28
N ARG A 46 6.26 -16.53 0.10
CA ARG A 46 7.71 -16.44 -0.06
C ARG A 46 8.18 -14.99 -0.20
N ALA A 47 9.37 -14.70 0.33
CA ALA A 47 10.08 -13.43 0.18
C ALA A 47 9.22 -12.19 0.47
N VAL A 48 8.45 -12.22 1.54
CA VAL A 48 7.54 -11.14 1.94
C VAL A 48 8.36 -9.99 2.56
N PRO A 49 8.14 -8.73 2.13
CA PRO A 49 8.82 -7.57 2.73
C PRO A 49 8.32 -7.33 4.16
N ARG A 50 9.24 -6.97 5.06
CA ARG A 50 8.92 -6.62 6.45
C ARG A 50 8.33 -5.23 6.53
N LEU A 51 7.00 -5.16 6.55
CA LEU A 51 6.22 -3.93 6.60
C LEU A 51 5.37 -3.92 7.87
N SER A 52 5.10 -2.74 8.42
CA SER A 52 4.23 -2.64 9.61
C SER A 52 2.79 -3.11 9.32
N ASP A 53 2.27 -2.90 8.11
CA ASP A 53 0.95 -3.41 7.73
C ASP A 53 0.94 -4.95 7.62
N VAL A 54 2.06 -5.59 7.27
CA VAL A 54 2.21 -7.05 7.30
C VAL A 54 2.21 -7.57 8.74
N GLU A 55 2.95 -6.92 9.65
CA GLU A 55 2.92 -7.29 11.07
C GLU A 55 1.52 -7.14 11.69
N CYS A 56 0.80 -6.07 11.35
CA CYS A 56 -0.61 -5.91 11.74
C CYS A 56 -1.45 -7.09 11.22
N SER A 57 -1.27 -7.49 9.97
CA SER A 57 -2.00 -8.62 9.36
C SER A 57 -1.71 -9.95 10.08
N LEU A 58 -0.46 -10.21 10.44
CA LEU A 58 -0.10 -11.38 11.24
C LEU A 58 -0.74 -11.32 12.65
N GLY A 59 -0.82 -10.13 13.24
CA GLY A 59 -1.54 -9.90 14.48
C GLY A 59 -3.04 -10.23 14.37
N LEU A 60 -3.69 -9.85 13.26
CA LEU A 60 -5.09 -10.18 13.00
C LEU A 60 -5.30 -11.69 12.83
N LEU A 61 -4.39 -12.40 12.11
CA LEU A 61 -4.45 -13.87 11.98
C LEU A 61 -4.32 -14.57 13.32
N ARG A 62 -3.38 -14.13 14.16
CA ARG A 62 -3.22 -14.70 15.53
C ARG A 62 -4.45 -14.43 16.38
N GLY A 63 -5.03 -13.23 16.29
CA GLY A 63 -6.30 -12.87 16.94
C GLY A 63 -7.47 -13.73 16.47
N ALA A 64 -7.49 -14.13 15.20
CA ALA A 64 -8.46 -15.08 14.66
C ALA A 64 -8.21 -16.55 15.09
N GLY A 65 -7.12 -16.85 15.80
CA GLY A 65 -6.80 -18.18 16.31
C GLY A 65 -5.87 -19.00 15.41
N CYS A 66 -5.29 -18.40 14.35
CA CYS A 66 -4.32 -19.06 13.48
C CYS A 66 -2.89 -18.90 13.98
N ALA A 67 -2.03 -19.87 13.73
CA ALA A 67 -0.59 -19.70 13.83
C ALA A 67 -0.10 -18.90 12.62
N ALA A 68 0.56 -17.76 12.86
CA ALA A 68 1.09 -16.90 11.81
C ALA A 68 2.44 -16.33 12.25
N TYR A 69 3.51 -16.66 11.52
CA TYR A 69 4.87 -16.31 11.92
C TYR A 69 5.82 -16.20 10.72
N TRP A 70 6.94 -15.54 10.97
CA TRP A 70 8.04 -15.46 10.01
C TRP A 70 8.92 -16.71 10.06
N GLN A 71 9.30 -17.23 8.88
CA GLN A 71 10.32 -18.23 8.71
C GLN A 71 11.38 -17.70 7.73
N GLY A 72 12.40 -17.05 8.26
CA GLY A 72 13.35 -16.29 7.44
C GLY A 72 12.68 -15.06 6.78
N ALA A 73 12.67 -15.02 5.46
CA ALA A 73 11.98 -14.01 4.67
C ALA A 73 10.54 -14.41 4.29
N ASP A 74 10.11 -15.62 4.64
CA ASP A 74 8.79 -16.14 4.31
C ASP A 74 7.83 -15.95 5.49
N ILE A 75 6.53 -15.88 5.19
CA ILE A 75 5.45 -15.99 6.18
C ILE A 75 4.82 -17.36 6.07
N VAL A 76 4.61 -18.00 7.22
CA VAL A 76 3.85 -19.25 7.34
C VAL A 76 2.59 -18.99 8.14
N VAL A 77 1.45 -19.40 7.56
CA VAL A 77 0.14 -19.37 8.21
C VAL A 77 -0.40 -20.79 8.28
N ALA A 78 -0.81 -21.23 9.47
CA ALA A 78 -1.36 -22.56 9.69
C ALA A 78 -2.51 -22.54 10.71
N GLY A 79 -3.38 -23.54 10.62
CA GLY A 79 -4.56 -23.65 11.46
C GLY A 79 -5.78 -22.93 10.89
N MET A 80 -6.93 -23.26 11.45
CA MET A 80 -8.22 -22.71 11.05
C MET A 80 -8.61 -21.58 12.00
N PRO A 81 -9.31 -20.53 11.52
CA PRO A 81 -9.83 -19.51 12.41
C PRO A 81 -10.85 -20.11 13.39
N SER A 82 -10.73 -19.76 14.66
CA SER A 82 -11.60 -20.16 15.74
C SER A 82 -12.27 -18.99 16.47
N ASN A 83 -11.80 -17.76 16.18
CA ASN A 83 -12.35 -16.53 16.75
C ASN A 83 -12.82 -15.59 15.63
N SER A 84 -14.08 -15.17 15.71
CA SER A 84 -14.70 -14.25 14.75
C SER A 84 -14.46 -12.77 15.08
N THR A 85 -13.87 -12.46 16.24
CA THR A 85 -13.60 -11.09 16.69
C THR A 85 -12.11 -10.79 16.52
N LEU A 86 -11.81 -9.82 15.68
CA LEU A 86 -10.45 -9.35 15.43
C LEU A 86 -9.99 -8.34 16.49
N PRO A 87 -8.69 -8.29 16.84
CA PRO A 87 -8.15 -7.27 17.74
C PRO A 87 -8.39 -5.85 17.21
N GLY A 88 -9.30 -5.12 17.87
CA GLY A 88 -9.80 -3.82 17.38
C GLY A 88 -8.72 -2.76 17.19
N GLU A 89 -7.79 -2.62 18.15
CA GLU A 89 -6.67 -1.67 18.05
C GLU A 89 -5.77 -1.97 16.84
N THR A 90 -5.50 -3.25 16.57
CA THR A 90 -4.71 -3.67 15.40
C THR A 90 -5.48 -3.42 14.10
N ALA A 91 -6.76 -3.76 14.07
CA ALA A 91 -7.62 -3.57 12.90
C ALA A 91 -7.76 -2.08 12.51
N ALA A 92 -7.87 -1.19 13.51
CA ALA A 92 -7.97 0.25 13.29
C ALA A 92 -6.70 0.89 12.69
N GLN A 93 -5.54 0.22 12.73
CA GLN A 93 -4.28 0.76 12.21
C GLN A 93 -4.16 0.67 10.69
N MET A 94 -4.91 -0.22 10.02
CA MET A 94 -4.79 -0.41 8.59
C MET A 94 -6.14 -0.54 7.88
N ARG A 95 -6.20 -0.03 6.63
CA ARG A 95 -7.40 -0.12 5.80
C ARG A 95 -7.73 -1.56 5.40
N ALA A 96 -6.72 -2.36 5.11
CA ALA A 96 -6.86 -3.74 4.66
C ALA A 96 -7.46 -4.69 5.70
N SER A 97 -7.66 -4.25 6.96
CA SER A 97 -8.34 -5.04 7.99
C SER A 97 -9.74 -5.50 7.58
N ILE A 98 -10.43 -4.74 6.72
CA ILE A 98 -11.75 -5.11 6.19
C ILE A 98 -11.71 -6.45 5.41
N LEU A 99 -10.59 -6.76 4.76
CA LEU A 99 -10.43 -7.99 3.96
C LEU A 99 -10.59 -9.25 4.81
N PHE A 100 -10.23 -9.18 6.09
CA PHE A 100 -10.32 -10.31 7.02
C PHE A 100 -11.76 -10.68 7.37
N CYS A 101 -12.72 -9.76 7.22
CA CYS A 101 -14.13 -10.03 7.49
C CYS A 101 -14.71 -11.08 6.54
N ALA A 102 -14.34 -11.06 5.27
CA ALA A 102 -14.86 -11.97 4.25
C ALA A 102 -14.53 -13.46 4.54
N PRO A 103 -13.25 -13.84 4.78
CA PRO A 103 -12.93 -15.21 5.14
C PRO A 103 -13.50 -15.65 6.50
N LEU A 104 -13.59 -14.75 7.49
CA LEU A 104 -14.25 -15.08 8.78
C LEU A 104 -15.74 -15.35 8.59
N LEU A 105 -16.46 -14.55 7.82
CA LEU A 105 -17.86 -14.81 7.44
C LEU A 105 -18.00 -16.17 6.73
N ALA A 106 -17.14 -16.46 5.76
CA ALA A 106 -17.18 -17.70 5.01
C ALA A 106 -16.92 -18.95 5.87
N ARG A 107 -16.10 -18.80 6.92
CA ARG A 107 -15.67 -19.91 7.79
C ARG A 107 -16.51 -20.07 9.06
N LEU A 108 -16.83 -18.95 9.71
CA LEU A 108 -17.45 -18.91 11.03
C LEU A 108 -18.88 -18.35 11.02
N GLY A 109 -19.34 -17.83 9.86
CA GLY A 109 -20.65 -17.20 9.76
C GLY A 109 -20.75 -15.83 10.48
N ARG A 110 -19.67 -15.34 11.05
CA ARG A 110 -19.60 -14.06 11.77
C ARG A 110 -18.22 -13.44 11.62
N ALA A 111 -18.17 -12.11 11.58
CA ALA A 111 -16.94 -11.33 11.67
C ALA A 111 -17.21 -10.06 12.49
N GLU A 112 -16.32 -9.75 13.42
CA GLU A 112 -16.38 -8.52 14.23
C GLU A 112 -15.00 -7.84 14.19
N THR A 113 -14.99 -6.52 13.93
CA THR A 113 -13.78 -5.72 13.86
C THR A 113 -14.06 -4.27 14.21
N SER A 114 -13.04 -3.46 14.43
CA SER A 114 -13.18 -2.00 14.39
C SER A 114 -13.31 -1.51 12.95
N LEU A 115 -13.95 -0.36 12.75
CA LEU A 115 -13.95 0.29 11.44
C LEU A 115 -12.51 0.47 10.94
N PRO A 116 -12.25 0.14 9.68
CA PRO A 116 -10.90 0.15 9.15
C PRO A 116 -10.31 1.57 9.10
N GLY A 117 -9.15 1.75 9.71
CA GLY A 117 -8.38 2.99 9.69
C GLY A 117 -7.54 3.19 8.43
N GLY A 118 -6.45 3.90 8.54
CA GLY A 118 -5.48 4.06 7.46
C GLY A 118 -5.17 5.51 7.09
N CYS A 119 -4.64 5.73 5.87
CA CYS A 119 -4.17 7.03 5.40
C CYS A 119 -5.32 8.01 5.12
N ASN A 120 -5.11 9.28 5.45
CA ASN A 120 -6.07 10.37 5.21
C ASN A 120 -5.91 10.96 3.78
N ILE A 121 -6.17 10.16 2.75
CA ILE A 121 -6.07 10.54 1.34
C ILE A 121 -7.41 10.87 0.68
N GLY A 122 -8.50 10.87 1.46
CA GLY A 122 -9.87 11.12 1.02
C GLY A 122 -10.88 10.16 1.64
N ALA A 123 -12.14 10.30 1.25
CA ALA A 123 -13.19 9.39 1.64
C ALA A 123 -12.91 7.99 1.05
N ARG A 124 -12.97 6.98 1.90
CA ARG A 124 -12.76 5.57 1.51
C ARG A 124 -13.89 4.73 2.09
N PRO A 125 -15.13 4.91 1.60
CA PRO A 125 -16.27 4.19 2.12
C PRO A 125 -16.10 2.68 1.93
N ILE A 126 -16.78 1.89 2.76
CA ILE A 126 -16.82 0.42 2.66
C ILE A 126 -18.15 -0.09 2.11
N ASP A 127 -18.97 0.81 1.61
CA ASP A 127 -20.31 0.56 1.09
C ASP A 127 -20.33 -0.54 0.01
N LEU A 128 -19.42 -0.50 -0.97
CA LEU A 128 -19.31 -1.54 -2.01
C LEU A 128 -18.98 -2.92 -1.43
N HIS A 129 -18.17 -2.97 -0.37
CA HIS A 129 -17.89 -4.22 0.34
C HIS A 129 -19.17 -4.76 1.00
N LEU A 130 -19.89 -3.91 1.73
CA LEU A 130 -21.10 -4.29 2.48
C LEU A 130 -22.25 -4.64 1.54
N GLU A 131 -22.49 -3.86 0.48
CA GLU A 131 -23.51 -4.14 -0.54
C GLU A 131 -23.29 -5.49 -1.20
N GLY A 132 -22.03 -5.79 -1.59
CA GLY A 132 -21.71 -7.08 -2.19
C GLY A 132 -21.87 -8.25 -1.23
N LEU A 133 -21.39 -8.12 0.01
CA LEU A 133 -21.56 -9.13 1.06
C LEU A 133 -23.04 -9.35 1.40
N ALA A 134 -23.85 -8.30 1.42
CA ALA A 134 -25.30 -8.40 1.66
C ALA A 134 -26.00 -9.21 0.57
N ARG A 135 -25.63 -9.04 -0.72
CA ARG A 135 -26.12 -9.87 -1.81
C ARG A 135 -25.72 -11.33 -1.68
N MET A 136 -24.63 -11.62 -0.97
CA MET A 136 -24.20 -12.98 -0.65
C MET A 136 -24.81 -13.55 0.63
N GLY A 137 -25.75 -12.83 1.27
CA GLY A 137 -26.46 -13.28 2.47
C GLY A 137 -25.88 -12.82 3.81
N ALA A 138 -24.88 -11.96 3.82
CA ALA A 138 -24.40 -11.33 5.04
C ALA A 138 -25.34 -10.19 5.48
N LYS A 139 -25.38 -9.94 6.78
CA LYS A 139 -26.11 -8.82 7.40
C LYS A 139 -25.16 -8.06 8.30
N GLU A 140 -25.22 -6.74 8.22
CA GLU A 140 -24.61 -5.87 9.22
C GLU A 140 -25.49 -5.84 10.46
N LEU A 141 -24.88 -5.99 11.64
CA LEU A 141 -25.54 -5.93 12.94
C LEU A 141 -25.16 -4.62 13.62
N ASP A 142 -26.10 -4.01 14.34
CA ASP A 142 -25.80 -2.86 15.16
C ASP A 142 -24.83 -3.24 16.28
N ALA A 143 -23.68 -2.60 16.31
CA ALA A 143 -22.61 -2.87 17.27
C ALA A 143 -22.11 -1.60 17.99
N GLY A 144 -22.78 -0.48 17.76
CA GLY A 144 -22.38 0.82 18.30
C GLY A 144 -21.23 1.48 17.51
N ALA A 145 -20.91 2.70 17.92
CA ALA A 145 -19.95 3.52 17.21
C ALA A 145 -18.54 2.89 17.12
N GLY A 146 -17.94 2.93 15.94
CA GLY A 146 -16.56 2.50 15.70
C GLY A 146 -16.36 1.00 15.52
N LYS A 147 -17.40 0.18 15.57
CA LYS A 147 -17.37 -1.26 15.33
C LYS A 147 -18.09 -1.62 14.03
N LEU A 148 -17.64 -2.71 13.41
CA LEU A 148 -18.30 -3.38 12.30
C LEU A 148 -18.53 -4.84 12.69
N VAL A 149 -19.80 -5.25 12.74
CA VAL A 149 -20.21 -6.64 13.00
C VAL A 149 -21.02 -7.14 11.82
N LEU A 150 -20.56 -8.21 11.21
CA LEU A 150 -21.22 -8.87 10.10
C LEU A 150 -21.60 -10.30 10.48
N ALA A 151 -22.76 -10.76 10.04
CA ALA A 151 -23.22 -12.14 10.26
C ALA A 151 -23.85 -12.72 9.01
N ALA A 152 -23.60 -14.00 8.77
CA ALA A 152 -24.21 -14.80 7.70
C ALA A 152 -24.78 -16.09 8.28
N PRO A 153 -25.94 -16.04 9.01
CA PRO A 153 -26.48 -17.19 9.74
C PRO A 153 -26.76 -18.40 8.84
N GLY A 154 -27.14 -18.14 7.58
CA GLY A 154 -27.35 -19.18 6.57
C GLY A 154 -26.07 -19.60 5.82
N GLY A 155 -24.90 -19.02 6.16
CA GLY A 155 -23.67 -19.09 5.39
C GLY A 155 -23.76 -18.22 4.12
N LEU A 156 -22.59 -17.91 3.54
CA LEU A 156 -22.52 -17.16 2.30
C LEU A 156 -22.95 -18.03 1.10
N HIS A 157 -23.64 -17.40 0.13
CA HIS A 157 -24.06 -18.04 -1.11
C HIS A 157 -23.65 -17.22 -2.33
N GLY A 158 -23.56 -17.87 -3.49
CA GLY A 158 -23.24 -17.24 -4.76
C GLY A 158 -24.32 -16.22 -5.16
N ALA A 159 -23.90 -15.17 -5.86
CA ALA A 159 -24.74 -14.09 -6.30
C ALA A 159 -24.23 -13.46 -7.61
N ASP A 160 -25.12 -12.80 -8.36
CA ASP A 160 -24.73 -11.91 -9.46
C ASP A 160 -24.60 -10.49 -8.88
N ILE A 161 -23.36 -9.95 -8.89
CA ILE A 161 -23.01 -8.68 -8.26
C ILE A 161 -22.38 -7.78 -9.32
N THR A 162 -22.88 -6.55 -9.42
CA THR A 162 -22.28 -5.51 -10.27
C THR A 162 -21.77 -4.38 -9.39
N LEU A 163 -20.43 -4.15 -9.40
CA LEU A 163 -19.84 -3.01 -8.76
C LEU A 163 -20.05 -1.75 -9.62
N ARG A 164 -20.56 -0.67 -9.00
CA ARG A 164 -20.72 0.62 -9.69
C ARG A 164 -19.39 1.35 -9.95
N PHE A 165 -18.33 0.91 -9.31
CA PHE A 165 -16.96 1.39 -9.48
C PHE A 165 -15.99 0.20 -9.29
N PRO A 166 -14.93 0.05 -10.11
CA PRO A 166 -13.96 -1.05 -10.01
C PRO A 166 -13.03 -0.86 -8.80
N SER A 167 -13.60 -1.00 -7.61
CA SER A 167 -12.88 -0.89 -6.34
C SER A 167 -12.02 -2.12 -6.11
N VAL A 168 -10.70 -1.94 -5.94
CA VAL A 168 -9.76 -3.02 -5.62
C VAL A 168 -10.19 -3.73 -4.35
N GLY A 169 -10.35 -2.98 -3.25
CA GLY A 169 -10.68 -3.58 -1.95
C GLY A 169 -12.03 -4.31 -1.94
N ALA A 170 -13.07 -3.76 -2.62
CA ALA A 170 -14.35 -4.45 -2.73
C ALA A 170 -14.22 -5.73 -3.58
N THR A 171 -13.48 -5.70 -4.69
CA THR A 171 -13.21 -6.87 -5.51
C THR A 171 -12.49 -7.96 -4.69
N GLU A 172 -11.43 -7.61 -3.94
CA GLU A 172 -10.73 -8.54 -3.05
C GLU A 172 -11.65 -9.14 -2.00
N THR A 173 -12.45 -8.31 -1.31
CA THR A 173 -13.40 -8.78 -0.29
C THR A 173 -14.39 -9.77 -0.86
N LEU A 174 -15.00 -9.44 -2.00
CA LEU A 174 -16.03 -10.30 -2.62
C LEU A 174 -15.43 -11.57 -3.20
N LEU A 175 -14.22 -11.51 -3.73
CA LEU A 175 -13.47 -12.67 -4.21
C LEU A 175 -13.16 -13.64 -3.05
N LEU A 176 -12.69 -13.12 -1.92
CA LEU A 176 -12.44 -13.90 -0.70
C LEU A 176 -13.74 -14.51 -0.15
N ALA A 177 -14.83 -13.76 -0.13
CA ALA A 177 -16.13 -14.27 0.32
C ALA A 177 -16.67 -15.38 -0.60
N ALA A 178 -16.61 -15.15 -1.92
CA ALA A 178 -17.14 -16.06 -2.93
C ALA A 178 -16.35 -17.36 -3.05
N ALA A 179 -15.04 -17.33 -2.81
CA ALA A 179 -14.17 -18.51 -2.91
C ALA A 179 -14.63 -19.70 -2.07
N CYS A 180 -15.33 -19.44 -0.95
CA CYS A 180 -15.88 -20.48 -0.06
C CYS A 180 -17.41 -20.40 0.11
N ALA A 181 -18.12 -19.57 -0.63
CA ALA A 181 -19.58 -19.49 -0.63
C ALA A 181 -20.22 -20.71 -1.27
N ARG A 182 -21.52 -20.94 -1.03
CA ARG A 182 -22.26 -22.01 -1.71
C ARG A 182 -22.74 -21.54 -3.07
N GLY A 183 -22.41 -22.28 -4.13
CA GLY A 183 -22.82 -21.95 -5.51
C GLY A 183 -21.81 -21.08 -6.24
N THR A 184 -22.28 -20.38 -7.27
CA THR A 184 -21.42 -19.57 -8.15
C THR A 184 -21.72 -18.07 -7.95
N THR A 185 -20.67 -17.27 -7.87
CA THR A 185 -20.74 -15.80 -7.90
C THR A 185 -20.24 -15.30 -9.25
N VAL A 186 -20.98 -14.35 -9.83
CA VAL A 186 -20.52 -13.56 -10.99
C VAL A 186 -20.34 -12.13 -10.50
N LEU A 187 -19.09 -11.66 -10.52
CA LEU A 187 -18.75 -10.30 -10.12
C LEU A 187 -18.42 -9.47 -11.35
N ARG A 188 -19.29 -8.49 -11.67
CA ARG A 188 -19.12 -7.56 -12.79
C ARG A 188 -18.60 -6.21 -12.30
N GLY A 189 -17.89 -5.48 -13.17
CA GLY A 189 -17.23 -4.22 -12.80
C GLY A 189 -16.08 -4.44 -11.80
N ALA A 190 -15.49 -5.63 -11.78
CA ALA A 190 -14.34 -5.97 -10.94
C ALA A 190 -13.11 -5.12 -11.30
N ALA A 191 -12.31 -4.84 -10.33
CA ALA A 191 -10.99 -4.26 -10.50
C ALA A 191 -10.09 -5.23 -11.30
N ARG A 192 -9.18 -4.67 -12.10
CA ARG A 192 -8.33 -5.43 -13.03
C ARG A 192 -6.85 -5.35 -12.67
N GLU A 193 -6.52 -4.73 -11.55
CA GLU A 193 -5.16 -4.58 -11.07
C GLU A 193 -4.44 -5.94 -10.99
N PRO A 194 -3.13 -5.98 -11.26
CA PRO A 194 -2.34 -7.21 -11.20
C PRO A 194 -2.48 -7.95 -9.87
N GLU A 195 -2.69 -7.23 -8.78
CA GLU A 195 -2.89 -7.77 -7.44
C GLU A 195 -4.18 -8.61 -7.33
N ILE A 196 -5.21 -8.30 -8.14
CA ILE A 196 -6.43 -9.11 -8.23
C ILE A 196 -6.14 -10.43 -8.96
N ALA A 197 -5.35 -10.38 -10.03
CA ALA A 197 -4.92 -11.58 -10.74
C ALA A 197 -4.06 -12.49 -9.86
N ASP A 198 -3.17 -11.91 -9.07
CA ASP A 198 -2.30 -12.60 -8.11
C ASP A 198 -3.12 -13.32 -7.01
N LEU A 199 -4.11 -12.62 -6.43
CA LEU A 199 -5.03 -13.21 -5.46
C LEU A 199 -5.85 -14.35 -6.08
N THR A 200 -6.30 -14.18 -7.33
CA THR A 200 -7.03 -15.21 -8.08
C THR A 200 -6.16 -16.43 -8.32
N GLU A 201 -4.92 -16.25 -8.74
CA GLU A 201 -3.98 -17.34 -8.94
C GLU A 201 -3.68 -18.10 -7.64
N PHE A 202 -3.44 -17.37 -6.54
CA PHE A 202 -3.27 -17.98 -5.22
C PHE A 202 -4.46 -18.85 -4.83
N LEU A 203 -5.68 -18.32 -4.92
CA LEU A 203 -6.90 -19.06 -4.58
C LEU A 203 -7.08 -20.29 -5.47
N ASN A 204 -6.78 -20.20 -6.76
CA ASN A 204 -6.85 -21.31 -7.69
C ASN A 204 -5.78 -22.40 -7.38
N ARG A 205 -4.56 -22.01 -7.01
CA ARG A 205 -3.53 -22.94 -6.53
C ARG A 205 -3.95 -23.66 -5.25
N CYS A 206 -4.72 -23.00 -4.41
CA CYS A 206 -5.32 -23.61 -3.22
C CYS A 206 -6.54 -24.49 -3.51
N GLY A 207 -6.88 -24.75 -4.78
CA GLY A 207 -8.01 -25.59 -5.19
C GLY A 207 -9.31 -24.84 -5.45
N GLY A 208 -9.25 -23.50 -5.55
CA GLY A 208 -10.36 -22.67 -6.01
C GLY A 208 -10.70 -22.89 -7.49
N ARG A 209 -11.79 -22.27 -7.91
CA ARG A 209 -12.20 -22.22 -9.33
C ARG A 209 -12.67 -20.81 -9.65
N ILE A 210 -11.75 -19.99 -10.12
CA ILE A 210 -11.97 -18.59 -10.42
C ILE A 210 -11.46 -18.33 -11.83
N GLU A 211 -12.33 -17.74 -12.66
CA GLU A 211 -12.07 -17.39 -14.05
C GLU A 211 -12.24 -15.88 -14.25
N GLY A 212 -11.64 -15.31 -15.30
CA GLY A 212 -11.79 -13.92 -15.70
C GLY A 212 -10.81 -12.95 -15.04
N ALA A 213 -9.74 -13.44 -14.39
CA ALA A 213 -8.68 -12.56 -13.83
C ALA A 213 -8.15 -11.58 -14.90
N GLY A 214 -7.95 -10.30 -14.51
CA GLY A 214 -7.55 -9.24 -15.44
C GLY A 214 -8.67 -8.70 -16.35
N THR A 215 -9.88 -9.26 -16.29
CA THR A 215 -11.07 -8.76 -16.98
C THR A 215 -12.03 -8.07 -16.00
N PRO A 216 -13.02 -7.29 -16.47
CA PRO A 216 -14.00 -6.66 -15.58
C PRO A 216 -15.06 -7.64 -15.04
N THR A 217 -14.98 -8.94 -15.36
CA THR A 217 -15.93 -9.94 -14.90
C THR A 217 -15.20 -11.17 -14.36
N LEU A 218 -15.43 -11.47 -13.08
CA LEU A 218 -14.93 -12.68 -12.43
C LEU A 218 -16.07 -13.67 -12.24
N ARG A 219 -15.84 -14.95 -12.57
CA ARG A 219 -16.72 -16.07 -12.26
C ARG A 219 -16.07 -16.93 -11.21
N ILE A 220 -16.69 -17.04 -10.04
CA ILE A 220 -16.14 -17.72 -8.86
C ILE A 220 -17.07 -18.87 -8.50
N GLU A 221 -16.61 -20.11 -8.63
CA GLU A 221 -17.30 -21.30 -8.11
C GLU A 221 -16.83 -21.57 -6.67
N GLY A 222 -17.70 -21.36 -5.72
CA GLY A 222 -17.35 -21.52 -4.31
C GLY A 222 -17.03 -22.97 -3.92
N ARG A 223 -16.04 -23.14 -3.06
CA ARG A 223 -15.53 -24.43 -2.59
C ARG A 223 -15.65 -24.54 -1.07
N ARG A 224 -16.02 -25.71 -0.53
CA ARG A 224 -16.18 -25.93 0.91
C ARG A 224 -14.87 -25.82 1.73
N GLY A 225 -13.74 -25.78 1.08
CA GLY A 225 -12.44 -25.58 1.71
C GLY A 225 -11.33 -25.58 0.67
N LEU A 226 -10.36 -24.73 0.89
CA LEU A 226 -9.17 -24.61 0.09
C LEU A 226 -8.02 -25.34 0.80
N SER A 227 -7.10 -25.91 0.04
CA SER A 227 -5.84 -26.46 0.57
C SER A 227 -4.85 -25.33 0.83
N GLY A 228 -3.77 -25.60 1.57
CA GLY A 228 -2.64 -24.67 1.62
C GLY A 228 -1.75 -24.80 0.39
N CYS A 229 -0.92 -23.80 0.16
CA CYS A 229 0.10 -23.82 -0.89
C CYS A 229 1.32 -22.97 -0.53
N ASP A 230 2.42 -23.18 -1.25
CA ASP A 230 3.54 -22.27 -1.33
C ASP A 230 3.28 -21.28 -2.48
N PHE A 231 3.43 -19.97 -2.20
CA PHE A 231 3.15 -18.93 -3.17
C PHE A 231 4.15 -17.78 -3.07
N SER A 232 4.57 -17.27 -4.22
CA SER A 232 5.41 -16.06 -4.31
C SER A 232 4.53 -14.92 -4.79
N PRO A 233 4.30 -13.89 -3.97
CA PRO A 233 3.52 -12.72 -4.37
C PRO A 233 4.19 -11.98 -5.52
N LEU A 234 3.40 -11.29 -6.35
CA LEU A 234 3.94 -10.48 -7.45
C LEU A 234 4.83 -9.33 -6.95
N PRO A 235 5.77 -8.83 -7.79
CA PRO A 235 6.64 -7.72 -7.43
C PRO A 235 5.87 -6.39 -7.30
N ASP A 236 6.39 -5.50 -6.44
CA ASP A 236 5.76 -4.21 -6.13
C ASP A 236 5.99 -3.18 -7.24
N ARG A 237 5.02 -3.06 -8.15
CA ARG A 237 5.01 -2.08 -9.23
C ARG A 237 5.05 -0.62 -8.76
N ILE A 238 4.59 -0.34 -7.52
CA ILE A 238 4.66 1.02 -6.96
C ILE A 238 6.04 1.30 -6.38
N PHE A 239 6.70 0.30 -5.80
CA PHE A 239 8.11 0.40 -5.41
C PHE A 239 8.99 0.64 -6.65
N ALA A 240 8.75 -0.12 -7.74
CA ALA A 240 9.44 0.08 -9.02
C ALA A 240 9.20 1.50 -9.57
N SER A 241 7.95 1.98 -9.56
CA SER A 241 7.59 3.36 -9.93
C SER A 241 8.31 4.40 -9.09
N THR A 242 8.47 4.14 -7.78
CA THR A 242 9.18 5.04 -6.86
C THR A 242 10.64 5.20 -7.24
N LEU A 243 11.33 4.08 -7.53
CA LEU A 243 12.74 4.11 -7.93
C LEU A 243 12.92 4.71 -9.32
N ALA A 244 12.00 4.45 -10.26
CA ALA A 244 11.99 5.09 -11.58
C ALA A 244 11.87 6.62 -11.46
N CYS A 245 10.93 7.11 -10.64
CA CYS A 245 10.79 8.54 -10.35
C CYS A 245 12.01 9.11 -9.60
N ALA A 246 12.65 8.33 -8.73
CA ALA A 246 13.87 8.74 -8.03
C ALA A 246 15.05 8.89 -9.01
N ALA A 247 15.22 7.97 -9.97
CA ALA A 247 16.22 8.09 -11.03
C ALA A 247 15.96 9.32 -11.91
N ALA A 248 14.70 9.58 -12.26
CA ALA A 248 14.31 10.78 -12.99
C ALA A 248 14.61 12.07 -12.19
N ALA A 249 14.27 12.12 -10.89
CA ALA A 249 14.48 13.30 -10.05
C ALA A 249 15.96 13.57 -9.76
N ALA A 250 16.72 12.57 -9.36
CA ALA A 250 18.13 12.70 -8.99
C ALA A 250 19.08 12.72 -10.21
N GLY A 251 18.68 12.14 -11.35
CA GLY A 251 19.54 11.85 -12.50
C GLY A 251 20.34 10.56 -12.30
N GLY A 252 21.09 10.18 -13.33
CA GLY A 252 21.89 8.96 -13.37
C GLY A 252 21.20 7.82 -14.13
N ARG A 253 21.54 6.56 -13.79
CA ARG A 253 21.06 5.37 -14.47
C ARG A 253 20.75 4.26 -13.46
N VAL A 254 19.51 3.85 -13.40
CA VAL A 254 19.03 2.81 -12.47
C VAL A 254 18.35 1.69 -13.23
N GLU A 255 18.83 0.46 -13.03
CA GLU A 255 18.19 -0.76 -13.50
C GLU A 255 17.31 -1.33 -12.39
N LEU A 256 16.05 -1.60 -12.72
CA LEU A 256 15.02 -2.19 -11.86
C LEU A 256 14.81 -3.63 -12.31
N THR A 257 15.09 -4.61 -11.46
CA THR A 257 15.02 -6.04 -11.81
C THR A 257 13.93 -6.78 -11.03
N GLY A 258 13.44 -7.88 -11.60
CA GLY A 258 12.44 -8.73 -10.98
C GLY A 258 11.01 -8.15 -11.02
N CYS A 259 10.76 -7.14 -11.85
CA CYS A 259 9.43 -6.55 -12.02
C CYS A 259 9.15 -6.25 -13.50
N PRO A 260 8.23 -6.96 -14.15
CA PRO A 260 7.86 -6.71 -15.53
C PRO A 260 7.45 -5.25 -15.77
N PRO A 261 8.07 -4.53 -16.73
CA PRO A 261 7.77 -3.12 -17.01
C PRO A 261 6.29 -2.86 -17.36
N ALA A 262 5.61 -3.84 -17.92
CA ALA A 262 4.18 -3.76 -18.24
C ALA A 262 3.30 -3.45 -17.01
N LEU A 263 3.75 -3.82 -15.79
CA LEU A 263 2.99 -3.59 -14.55
C LEU A 263 2.94 -2.10 -14.15
N TYR A 264 3.91 -1.30 -14.61
CA TYR A 264 4.01 0.14 -14.32
C TYR A 264 4.31 0.99 -15.57
N ALA A 265 3.92 0.48 -16.75
CA ALA A 265 4.13 1.12 -18.04
C ALA A 265 3.72 2.61 -18.09
N PRO A 266 2.56 3.05 -17.56
CA PRO A 266 2.17 4.45 -17.60
C PRO A 266 3.18 5.40 -16.92
N VAL A 267 3.86 4.94 -15.86
CA VAL A 267 4.90 5.75 -15.21
C VAL A 267 6.12 5.87 -16.11
N LEU A 268 6.56 4.78 -16.71
CA LEU A 268 7.71 4.76 -17.61
C LEU A 268 7.47 5.64 -18.85
N GLU A 269 6.27 5.57 -19.44
CA GLU A 269 5.88 6.37 -20.61
C GLU A 269 5.88 7.87 -20.29
N ILE A 270 5.38 8.26 -19.11
CA ILE A 270 5.42 9.67 -18.67
C ILE A 270 6.88 10.12 -18.47
N LEU A 271 7.72 9.29 -17.86
CA LEU A 271 9.15 9.63 -17.67
C LEU A 271 9.89 9.77 -19.00
N GLU A 272 9.57 8.94 -20.02
CA GLU A 272 10.10 9.10 -21.37
C GLU A 272 9.65 10.43 -21.99
N GLN A 273 8.36 10.76 -21.90
CA GLN A 273 7.86 12.06 -22.37
C GLN A 273 8.55 13.24 -21.68
N MET A 274 8.94 13.06 -20.41
CA MET A 274 9.70 14.06 -19.66
C MET A 274 11.19 14.11 -20.03
N GLY A 275 11.69 13.21 -20.91
CA GLY A 275 13.07 13.21 -21.41
C GLY A 275 13.99 12.18 -20.74
N CYS A 276 13.46 11.23 -19.99
CA CYS A 276 14.24 10.06 -19.56
C CYS A 276 14.42 9.07 -20.70
N THR A 277 15.56 8.37 -20.73
CA THR A 277 15.74 7.16 -21.53
C THR A 277 15.22 5.97 -20.74
N VAL A 278 14.35 5.15 -21.34
CA VAL A 278 13.81 3.95 -20.72
C VAL A 278 14.04 2.74 -21.61
N GLU A 279 14.79 1.78 -21.12
CA GLU A 279 14.97 0.48 -21.78
C GLU A 279 14.14 -0.58 -21.05
N ARG A 280 13.39 -1.39 -21.80
CA ARG A 280 12.47 -2.41 -21.24
C ARG A 280 12.91 -3.81 -21.66
N GLY A 281 13.11 -4.70 -20.65
CA GLY A 281 13.25 -6.14 -20.83
C GLY A 281 11.98 -6.89 -20.43
N ALA A 282 12.05 -8.20 -20.30
CA ALA A 282 10.90 -9.02 -19.90
C ALA A 282 10.50 -8.79 -18.43
N ASP A 283 11.46 -8.74 -17.51
CA ASP A 283 11.29 -8.60 -16.08
C ASP A 283 12.16 -7.47 -15.48
N ARG A 284 12.64 -6.56 -16.32
CA ARG A 284 13.51 -5.45 -15.92
C ARG A 284 13.22 -4.21 -16.75
N ALA A 285 13.50 -3.04 -16.17
CA ALA A 285 13.59 -1.78 -16.88
C ALA A 285 14.80 -0.99 -16.41
N GLU A 286 15.46 -0.28 -17.32
CA GLU A 286 16.45 0.71 -16.99
C GLU A 286 15.86 2.10 -17.22
N VAL A 287 16.01 3.00 -16.25
CA VAL A 287 15.61 4.41 -16.35
C VAL A 287 16.86 5.26 -16.19
N ALA A 288 17.15 6.10 -17.18
CA ALA A 288 18.31 6.98 -17.16
C ALA A 288 17.92 8.43 -17.48
N ARG A 289 18.53 9.37 -16.72
CA ARG A 289 18.45 10.80 -16.98
C ARG A 289 19.85 11.42 -16.93
N PHE A 290 20.30 11.93 -18.05
CA PHE A 290 21.58 12.64 -18.17
C PHE A 290 21.42 14.11 -18.54
N GLY A 291 20.23 14.51 -18.97
CA GLY A 291 19.88 15.84 -19.42
C GLY A 291 18.82 16.51 -18.57
N ARG A 292 18.15 17.46 -19.20
CA ARG A 292 17.03 18.19 -18.62
C ARG A 292 15.77 17.35 -18.63
N LEU A 293 14.88 17.58 -17.65
CA LEU A 293 13.52 17.09 -17.70
C LEU A 293 12.60 18.16 -18.27
N TYR A 294 11.65 17.73 -19.05
CA TYR A 294 10.59 18.57 -19.62
C TYR A 294 9.29 18.40 -18.86
N GLY A 295 8.41 19.40 -18.95
CA GLY A 295 7.08 19.29 -18.33
C GLY A 295 6.28 18.12 -18.93
N ALA A 296 5.59 17.39 -18.07
CA ALA A 296 4.73 16.28 -18.47
C ALA A 296 3.36 16.72 -19.05
N GLY A 297 3.08 18.03 -19.06
CA GLY A 297 1.76 18.53 -19.43
C GLY A 297 0.68 18.08 -18.43
N ARG A 298 -0.51 17.68 -18.95
CA ARG A 298 -1.63 17.23 -18.11
C ARG A 298 -1.64 15.72 -17.98
N VAL A 299 -1.53 15.22 -16.76
CA VAL A 299 -1.54 13.79 -16.40
C VAL A 299 -2.77 13.49 -15.56
N PHE A 300 -3.38 12.32 -15.79
CA PHE A 300 -4.55 11.85 -15.06
C PHE A 300 -4.26 10.47 -14.47
N THR A 301 -4.64 10.26 -13.22
CA THR A 301 -4.70 8.89 -12.70
C THR A 301 -5.92 8.16 -13.24
N GLY A 302 -5.95 6.85 -13.11
CA GLY A 302 -7.08 6.04 -13.59
C GLY A 302 -7.06 4.63 -13.02
N VAL A 303 -8.18 3.95 -13.19
CA VAL A 303 -8.23 2.51 -12.90
C VAL A 303 -7.31 1.76 -13.87
N TYR A 304 -6.78 0.63 -13.42
CA TYR A 304 -5.85 -0.17 -14.23
C TYR A 304 -6.47 -0.56 -15.60
N PRO A 305 -5.72 -0.43 -16.72
CA PRO A 305 -4.28 -0.21 -16.84
C PRO A 305 -3.84 1.26 -16.87
N GLY A 306 -4.69 2.21 -16.50
CA GLY A 306 -4.30 3.61 -16.35
C GLY A 306 -3.26 3.85 -15.27
N LEU A 307 -2.81 5.11 -15.15
CA LEU A 307 -1.83 5.50 -14.13
C LEU A 307 -2.40 5.27 -12.73
N ALA A 308 -1.70 4.45 -11.94
CA ALA A 308 -2.09 4.18 -10.57
C ALA A 308 -2.05 5.46 -9.72
N THR A 309 -3.11 5.71 -8.94
CA THR A 309 -3.18 6.83 -7.98
C THR A 309 -2.00 6.82 -6.99
N ASP A 310 -1.48 5.63 -6.65
CA ASP A 310 -0.30 5.47 -5.78
C ASP A 310 0.99 6.04 -6.39
N ALA A 311 1.11 6.10 -7.71
CA ALA A 311 2.26 6.67 -8.41
C ALA A 311 2.18 8.20 -8.58
N ALA A 312 1.00 8.81 -8.44
CA ALA A 312 0.81 10.24 -8.68
C ALA A 312 1.72 11.16 -7.85
N PRO A 313 1.87 10.98 -6.52
CA PRO A 313 2.80 11.79 -5.73
C PRO A 313 4.27 11.59 -6.14
N LEU A 314 4.64 10.39 -6.58
CA LEU A 314 6.00 10.04 -6.99
C LEU A 314 6.38 10.74 -8.30
N LEU A 315 5.46 10.72 -9.29
CA LEU A 315 5.61 11.47 -10.53
C LEU A 315 5.66 12.97 -10.27
N ALA A 316 4.81 13.49 -9.38
CA ALA A 316 4.84 14.88 -8.99
C ALA A 316 6.21 15.31 -8.42
N ALA A 317 6.88 14.42 -7.65
CA ALA A 317 8.24 14.67 -7.18
C ALA A 317 9.26 14.75 -8.33
N ALA A 318 9.14 13.93 -9.37
CA ALA A 318 9.98 14.03 -10.57
C ALA A 318 9.66 15.30 -11.38
N MET A 319 8.38 15.69 -11.49
CA MET A 319 7.94 16.92 -12.17
C MET A 319 8.53 18.21 -11.56
N LEU A 320 8.86 18.23 -10.25
CA LEU A 320 9.53 19.37 -9.62
C LEU A 320 10.89 19.69 -10.24
N CYS A 321 11.53 18.71 -10.91
CA CYS A 321 12.83 18.84 -11.54
C CYS A 321 12.73 19.21 -13.04
N ALA A 322 11.52 19.45 -13.57
CA ALA A 322 11.28 19.73 -14.97
C ALA A 322 11.33 21.23 -15.29
N GLU A 323 11.80 21.56 -16.51
CA GLU A 323 11.84 22.96 -16.99
C GLU A 323 10.52 23.48 -17.57
N GLY A 324 9.45 22.66 -17.54
CA GLY A 324 8.15 23.01 -18.06
C GLY A 324 7.05 22.82 -17.02
N GLU A 325 5.87 23.31 -17.35
CA GLU A 325 4.69 23.13 -16.52
C GLU A 325 4.16 21.71 -16.61
N SER A 326 3.68 21.20 -15.49
CA SER A 326 2.99 19.93 -15.38
C SER A 326 1.76 20.06 -14.50
N SER A 327 0.78 19.21 -14.71
CA SER A 327 -0.33 19.07 -13.76
C SER A 327 -0.72 17.60 -13.68
N ILE A 328 -1.08 17.17 -12.48
CA ILE A 328 -1.57 15.81 -12.27
C ILE A 328 -2.89 15.86 -11.51
N GLU A 329 -3.92 15.21 -12.06
CA GLU A 329 -5.24 15.12 -11.48
C GLU A 329 -5.48 13.69 -10.97
N ASP A 330 -5.77 13.57 -9.67
CA ASP A 330 -6.18 12.28 -9.11
C ASP A 330 -7.70 12.15 -9.18
N VAL A 331 -8.17 11.31 -10.11
CA VAL A 331 -9.61 11.07 -10.28
C VAL A 331 -10.18 10.07 -9.26
N ILE A 332 -9.31 9.43 -8.45
CA ILE A 332 -9.69 8.40 -7.47
C ILE A 332 -9.86 9.00 -6.07
N PHE A 333 -8.86 9.76 -5.57
CA PHE A 333 -8.85 10.31 -4.22
C PHE A 333 -8.75 11.83 -4.17
N GLU A 334 -9.54 12.44 -3.26
CA GLU A 334 -9.67 13.89 -3.15
C GLU A 334 -8.46 14.58 -2.49
N ARG A 335 -7.70 13.82 -1.65
CA ARG A 335 -6.62 14.36 -0.82
C ARG A 335 -5.28 13.67 -1.08
N ARG A 336 -5.08 13.17 -2.31
CA ARG A 336 -3.87 12.43 -2.67
C ARG A 336 -2.58 13.25 -2.51
N PHE A 337 -2.63 14.53 -2.76
CA PHE A 337 -1.47 15.42 -2.78
C PHE A 337 -1.23 16.11 -1.43
N GLY A 338 -1.24 15.35 -0.33
CA GLY A 338 -0.84 15.85 0.99
C GLY A 338 0.64 16.27 1.07
N CYS A 339 1.46 15.81 0.13
CA CYS A 339 2.88 16.17 0.02
C CYS A 339 3.14 17.57 -0.56
N ALA A 340 2.12 18.28 -1.08
CA ALA A 340 2.28 19.58 -1.73
C ALA A 340 3.01 20.61 -0.85
N GLU A 341 2.64 20.72 0.42
CA GLU A 341 3.31 21.63 1.37
C GLU A 341 4.82 21.29 1.51
N GLY A 342 5.16 20.00 1.53
CA GLY A 342 6.56 19.59 1.58
C GLY A 342 7.32 19.94 0.30
N PHE A 343 6.68 19.89 -0.85
CA PHE A 343 7.26 20.34 -2.13
C PHE A 343 7.50 21.86 -2.15
N GLU A 344 6.58 22.67 -1.60
CA GLU A 344 6.76 24.10 -1.43
C GLU A 344 7.94 24.41 -0.48
N ARG A 345 8.08 23.67 0.61
CA ARG A 345 9.20 23.84 1.55
C ARG A 345 10.56 23.52 0.93
N LEU A 346 10.61 22.64 -0.07
CA LEU A 346 11.81 22.38 -0.87
C LEU A 346 12.07 23.48 -1.92
N GLY A 347 11.21 24.50 -2.03
CA GLY A 347 11.29 25.56 -3.03
C GLY A 347 10.58 25.24 -4.34
N GLY A 348 9.86 24.12 -4.42
CA GLY A 348 9.08 23.76 -5.62
C GLY A 348 7.91 24.71 -5.86
N ARG A 349 7.68 25.04 -7.13
CA ARG A 349 6.52 25.85 -7.55
C ARG A 349 5.30 24.97 -7.73
N VAL A 350 4.52 24.75 -6.67
CA VAL A 350 3.32 23.90 -6.73
C VAL A 350 2.08 24.64 -6.27
N LYS A 351 0.93 24.26 -6.82
CA LYS A 351 -0.39 24.74 -6.40
C LYS A 351 -1.37 23.57 -6.39
N ARG A 352 -1.92 23.28 -5.22
CA ARG A 352 -2.98 22.30 -5.08
C ARG A 352 -4.35 22.97 -5.19
N SER A 353 -5.23 22.43 -6.06
CA SER A 353 -6.63 22.84 -6.19
C SER A 353 -7.51 21.59 -6.25
N GLY A 354 -8.15 21.25 -5.13
CA GLY A 354 -8.96 20.04 -5.03
C GLY A 354 -8.15 18.76 -5.30
N ARG A 355 -8.48 18.09 -6.39
CA ARG A 355 -7.84 16.85 -6.88
C ARG A 355 -6.63 17.07 -7.78
N VAL A 356 -6.36 18.32 -8.16
CA VAL A 356 -5.29 18.70 -9.09
C VAL A 356 -4.10 19.26 -8.32
N LEU A 357 -2.91 18.79 -8.67
CA LEU A 357 -1.64 19.40 -8.31
C LEU A 357 -1.00 19.97 -9.58
N SER A 358 -0.86 21.29 -9.65
CA SER A 358 -0.08 21.96 -10.68
C SER A 358 1.36 22.11 -10.20
N VAL A 359 2.32 21.82 -11.08
CA VAL A 359 3.76 21.90 -10.82
C VAL A 359 4.34 22.83 -11.87
N GLY A 360 4.86 23.97 -11.43
CA GLY A 360 5.54 24.93 -12.30
C GLY A 360 6.98 24.50 -12.61
N PRO A 361 7.66 25.23 -13.50
CA PRO A 361 9.03 24.97 -13.87
C PRO A 361 9.97 24.98 -12.66
N LEU A 362 11.03 24.16 -12.72
CA LEU A 362 12.11 24.17 -11.73
C LEU A 362 12.61 25.62 -11.52
N PRO A 363 12.66 26.14 -10.29
CA PRO A 363 13.20 27.45 -10.01
C PRO A 363 14.66 27.58 -10.44
N GLU A 364 15.11 28.77 -10.86
CA GLU A 364 16.52 29.03 -11.22
C GLU A 364 17.47 28.72 -10.05
N SER A 365 17.02 28.96 -8.81
CA SER A 365 17.77 28.61 -7.58
C SER A 365 17.85 27.10 -7.33
N GLY A 366 17.13 26.27 -8.09
CA GLY A 366 16.92 24.86 -7.82
C GLY A 366 16.07 24.59 -6.58
N LEU A 367 15.93 23.32 -6.23
CA LEU A 367 15.32 22.92 -4.96
C LEU A 367 16.38 22.95 -3.85
N HIS A 368 15.97 23.21 -2.61
CA HIS A 368 16.87 23.31 -1.45
C HIS A 368 16.43 22.40 -0.29
N GLY A 369 17.37 22.06 0.58
CA GLY A 369 17.13 21.19 1.73
C GLY A 369 16.14 21.78 2.73
N ALA A 370 15.26 20.95 3.28
CA ALA A 370 14.22 21.37 4.23
C ALA A 370 13.86 20.24 5.20
N THR A 371 13.18 20.60 6.30
CA THR A 371 12.51 19.63 7.19
C THR A 371 11.08 19.43 6.69
N LEU A 372 10.72 18.19 6.41
CA LEU A 372 9.49 17.74 5.76
C LEU A 372 8.75 16.78 6.67
N THR A 373 7.42 16.78 6.62
CA THR A 373 6.58 15.85 7.37
C THR A 373 5.86 14.92 6.41
N ALA A 374 6.05 13.60 6.52
CA ALA A 374 5.35 12.62 5.70
C ALA A 374 3.84 12.64 6.02
N PRO A 375 2.96 13.04 5.08
CA PRO A 375 1.52 13.13 5.34
C PRO A 375 0.84 11.76 5.31
N ASP A 376 1.36 10.87 4.51
CA ASP A 376 0.89 9.51 4.26
C ASP A 376 2.01 8.67 3.64
N LEU A 377 1.73 7.40 3.33
CA LEU A 377 2.70 6.45 2.77
C LEU A 377 3.36 6.95 1.47
N ARG A 378 2.56 7.31 0.46
CA ARG A 378 3.08 7.68 -0.87
C ARG A 378 3.55 9.13 -0.92
N GLY A 379 2.89 10.02 -0.19
CA GLY A 379 3.34 11.40 0.00
C GLY A 379 4.70 11.43 0.70
N GLY A 380 4.92 10.62 1.74
CA GLY A 380 6.20 10.51 2.42
C GLY A 380 7.32 10.01 1.50
N ALA A 381 7.07 8.97 0.70
CA ALA A 381 8.03 8.48 -0.29
C ALA A 381 8.32 9.55 -1.37
N ALA A 382 7.31 10.28 -1.81
CA ALA A 382 7.49 11.37 -2.77
C ALA A 382 8.36 12.51 -2.23
N LEU A 383 8.25 12.82 -0.93
CA LEU A 383 9.13 13.80 -0.27
C LEU A 383 10.58 13.31 -0.22
N VAL A 384 10.82 12.02 0.00
CA VAL A 384 12.16 11.43 -0.09
C VAL A 384 12.70 11.55 -1.53
N VAL A 385 11.90 11.22 -2.53
CA VAL A 385 12.28 11.33 -3.95
C VAL A 385 12.62 12.78 -4.31
N ALA A 386 11.79 13.74 -3.94
CA ALA A 386 12.04 15.16 -4.20
C ALA A 386 13.32 15.67 -3.50
N ALA A 387 13.57 15.23 -2.26
CA ALA A 387 14.75 15.60 -1.50
C ALA A 387 16.07 15.11 -2.12
N LEU A 388 16.06 14.03 -2.95
CA LEU A 388 17.25 13.55 -3.67
C LEU A 388 17.78 14.58 -4.70
N SER A 389 16.92 15.45 -5.24
CA SER A 389 17.30 16.50 -6.20
C SER A 389 17.61 17.85 -5.53
N ALA A 390 17.24 18.02 -4.26
CA ALA A 390 17.40 19.29 -3.55
C ALA A 390 18.86 19.52 -3.12
N GLN A 391 19.35 20.74 -3.25
CA GLN A 391 20.68 21.11 -2.75
C GLN A 391 20.67 21.18 -1.21
N GLY A 392 21.67 20.61 -0.56
CA GLY A 392 21.78 20.59 0.90
C GLY A 392 21.10 19.39 1.54
N LYS A 393 20.88 19.46 2.86
CA LYS A 393 20.35 18.37 3.68
C LYS A 393 18.87 18.58 3.95
N SER A 394 18.08 17.55 3.68
CA SER A 394 16.67 17.48 4.05
C SER A 394 16.45 16.43 5.13
N PHE A 395 15.37 16.61 5.91
CA PHE A 395 14.87 15.61 6.84
C PHE A 395 13.40 15.30 6.54
N VAL A 396 13.05 14.02 6.48
CA VAL A 396 11.66 13.57 6.38
C VAL A 396 11.28 12.91 7.70
N GLU A 397 10.36 13.53 8.40
CA GLU A 397 9.80 13.10 9.68
C GLU A 397 8.56 12.23 9.48
N GLU A 398 7.99 11.65 10.54
CA GLU A 398 6.83 10.76 10.50
C GLU A 398 7.02 9.54 9.59
N THR A 399 8.23 8.98 9.59
CA THR A 399 8.63 7.85 8.73
C THR A 399 7.81 6.58 8.94
N ARG A 400 7.07 6.49 10.05
CA ARG A 400 6.09 5.41 10.28
C ARG A 400 5.08 5.25 9.14
N HIS A 401 4.75 6.35 8.44
CA HIS A 401 3.87 6.30 7.27
C HIS A 401 4.54 5.58 6.09
N ILE A 402 5.85 5.79 5.90
CA ILE A 402 6.65 5.15 4.84
C ILE A 402 6.85 3.67 5.16
N ASP A 403 7.14 3.32 6.42
CA ASP A 403 7.38 1.94 6.89
C ASP A 403 6.18 1.00 6.70
N ARG A 404 5.00 1.55 6.47
CA ARG A 404 3.80 0.76 6.17
C ARG A 404 3.85 0.05 4.82
N GLY A 405 4.62 0.56 3.88
CA GLY A 405 4.61 0.02 2.52
C GLY A 405 5.95 0.05 1.79
N TYR A 406 7.01 0.51 2.42
CA TYR A 406 8.36 0.49 1.86
C TYR A 406 9.31 -0.19 2.83
N ALA A 407 9.70 -1.41 2.49
CA ALA A 407 10.75 -2.12 3.20
C ALA A 407 12.11 -1.62 2.68
N GLY A 408 12.87 -0.94 3.53
CA GLY A 408 14.23 -0.55 3.20
C GLY A 408 14.38 0.45 2.05
N LEU A 409 13.42 1.36 1.86
CA LEU A 409 13.52 2.37 0.78
C LEU A 409 14.82 3.17 0.86
N TRP A 410 15.21 3.61 2.05
CA TRP A 410 16.41 4.41 2.21
C TRP A 410 17.69 3.58 2.00
N GLU A 411 17.69 2.28 2.39
CA GLU A 411 18.80 1.35 2.13
C GLU A 411 18.99 1.12 0.63
N VAL A 412 17.89 0.91 -0.11
CA VAL A 412 17.93 0.73 -1.57
C VAL A 412 18.44 2.01 -2.24
N LEU A 413 17.94 3.18 -1.88
CA LEU A 413 18.42 4.45 -2.43
C LEU A 413 19.89 4.71 -2.09
N ALA A 414 20.34 4.32 -0.88
CA ALA A 414 21.75 4.41 -0.51
C ALA A 414 22.64 3.46 -1.34
N SER A 415 22.19 2.23 -1.61
CA SER A 415 22.91 1.27 -2.46
C SER A 415 23.05 1.74 -3.91
N LEU A 416 22.12 2.58 -4.37
CA LEU A 416 22.17 3.24 -5.69
C LEU A 416 23.05 4.50 -5.69
N GLY A 417 23.77 4.80 -4.62
CA GLY A 417 24.68 5.95 -4.49
C GLY A 417 24.07 7.21 -3.91
N GLY A 418 22.80 7.17 -3.49
CA GLY A 418 22.17 8.26 -2.77
C GLY A 418 22.81 8.49 -1.41
N ARG A 419 23.01 9.76 -1.02
CA ARG A 419 23.45 10.10 0.33
C ARG A 419 22.22 10.25 1.22
N ILE A 420 21.76 9.13 1.77
CA ILE A 420 20.53 9.01 2.54
C ILE A 420 20.73 8.04 3.70
N GLY A 421 20.04 8.27 4.80
CA GLY A 421 20.08 7.36 5.93
C GLY A 421 18.93 7.64 6.90
N ARG A 422 18.84 6.83 7.95
CA ARG A 422 17.82 6.97 8.98
C ARG A 422 18.46 7.31 10.32
N GLU A 423 17.91 8.31 11.00
CA GLU A 423 18.25 8.67 12.36
C GLU A 423 17.10 8.22 13.28
N MET A 424 17.43 7.39 14.25
CA MET A 424 16.47 7.05 15.32
C MET A 424 16.57 8.13 16.41
N PRO A 425 15.45 8.53 17.03
CA PRO A 425 15.52 9.43 18.18
C PRO A 425 16.36 8.79 19.28
N PRO A 426 17.15 9.59 20.06
CA PRO A 426 17.92 9.06 21.16
C PRO A 426 17.01 8.35 22.18
N LEU A 427 17.48 7.22 22.70
CA LEU A 427 16.74 6.37 23.66
C LEU A 427 16.24 7.16 24.89
N ASP A 428 16.93 8.24 25.27
CA ASP A 428 16.58 9.06 26.44
C ASP A 428 15.28 9.88 26.31
N ALA A 429 14.77 10.08 25.09
CA ALA A 429 13.52 10.80 24.91
C ALA A 429 12.28 9.98 25.34
N ALA A 430 12.40 8.65 25.41
CA ALA A 430 11.33 7.75 25.85
C ALA A 430 11.24 7.61 27.37
N VAL A 431 12.34 7.82 28.09
CA VAL A 431 12.42 7.63 29.56
C VAL A 431 11.78 8.80 30.32
N LYS A 432 11.64 9.98 29.71
CA LYS A 432 11.04 11.17 30.37
C LYS A 432 9.52 11.11 30.59
N LYS A 433 8.84 10.04 30.20
CA LYS A 433 7.38 9.87 30.43
C LYS A 433 7.03 8.78 31.45
N ILE A 434 7.98 8.23 32.16
CA ILE A 434 7.67 7.39 33.33
C ILE A 434 7.44 8.35 34.51
N PRO A 435 6.22 8.46 35.04
CA PRO A 435 5.99 9.31 36.21
C PRO A 435 6.89 8.82 37.34
N SER A 436 7.57 9.75 38.00
CA SER A 436 8.44 9.43 39.12
C SER A 436 7.67 8.68 40.20
N LYS A 437 8.33 7.76 40.94
CA LYS A 437 7.70 7.02 42.04
C LYS A 437 6.89 7.91 42.98
N LYS A 438 7.25 9.19 43.13
CA LYS A 438 6.49 10.18 43.90
C LYS A 438 5.14 10.57 43.33
N GLN A 439 4.97 10.54 41.98
CA GLN A 439 3.70 10.84 41.34
C GLN A 439 2.75 9.65 41.35
N ILE A 440 3.26 8.43 41.43
CA ILE A 440 2.44 7.20 41.56
C ILE A 440 1.84 7.13 42.98
N TYR A 441 2.59 7.55 44.03
CA TYR A 441 2.07 7.54 45.41
C TYR A 441 0.99 8.60 45.65
N LEU A 442 0.99 9.71 44.93
CA LEU A 442 -0.06 10.75 45.06
C LEU A 442 -1.37 10.36 44.37
N ALA A 443 -1.33 9.46 43.38
CA ALA A 443 -2.55 8.98 42.67
C ALA A 443 -3.28 7.87 43.45
N PHE A 444 -2.63 7.19 44.40
CA PHE A 444 -3.22 6.10 45.20
C PHE A 444 -3.47 6.46 46.67
N GLY A 445 -3.10 7.69 47.09
CA GLY A 445 -3.16 8.13 48.49
C GLY A 445 -4.38 8.95 48.93
N ALA A 446 -5.39 9.14 48.06
CA ALA A 446 -6.56 9.93 48.36
C ALA A 446 -7.84 9.08 48.30
N LYS A 447 -7.93 8.06 49.14
CA LYS A 447 -9.17 7.46 49.61
C LYS A 447 -8.92 6.85 50.98
N ARG A 448 -9.13 7.63 51.99
CA ARG A 448 -9.63 7.20 53.32
C ARG A 448 -10.71 8.18 53.71
#